data_f295e35e76da14aa7f435aa8085215f3
#
_entry.id   f295e35e76da14aa7f435aa8085215f3
#
_cell.length_a   1.000
_cell.length_b   1.000
_cell.length_c   1.000
_cell.angle_alpha   90.00
_cell.angle_beta   90.00
_cell.angle_gamma   90.00
#
_symmetry.space_group_name_H-M   'P 1'
#
loop_
_entity.id
_entity.type
_entity.pdbx_description
1 polymer ?
#
loop_
_entity_poly.entity_id
_entity_poly.type
_entity_poly.pdbx_seq_one_letter_code
_entity_poly.pdbx_strand_id
1 'polypeptide(L)'
;MVQQVIQKLQSCGFQVKGKHVYKKGATHSRTEKAATINEDEQNVWFYADNNISPFKPELNSFKDILGTEYTYTPYVKTETKKVKELKFTIEQYQNTTKQRNHFSTFLNQHFNKEITTPYNLRGVKSDYLKDGTLFPYINYNNEFVTAKIVLYNSLTGKRNKSTSANNFHSYKSILKKLNAPKQSKSFSCFYGEHLLKGNSKPVVIFEAEKTATIYSEYFKDIVFLATGGASSLKNKDWSFLKNRDVFLFPDKDANTWFDIAKERNWYIDTIIKNKGAAKSDAADYIGTEIGSEIFGVLNDIEHRSIEDKLNSLNFSVKEKRTE
;
A
#
# COMPACT_ATOMS: atom_id res chain seq x y z
N MET A 1 7.69 32.21 -14.01
CA MET A 1 8.94 31.45 -13.88
C MET A 1 8.86 30.09 -14.58
N VAL A 2 8.03 29.17 -14.13
CA VAL A 2 7.88 27.84 -14.77
C VAL A 2 7.68 27.94 -16.28
N GLN A 3 6.81 28.84 -16.72
CA GLN A 3 6.56 29.03 -18.14
C GLN A 3 7.80 29.49 -18.92
N GLN A 4 8.66 30.31 -18.34
CA GLN A 4 9.93 30.74 -18.94
C GLN A 4 10.93 29.59 -19.02
N VAL A 5 10.98 28.75 -17.97
CA VAL A 5 11.78 27.53 -17.97
C VAL A 5 11.29 26.57 -19.06
N ILE A 6 9.98 26.39 -19.19
CA ILE A 6 9.38 25.57 -20.26
C ILE A 6 9.77 26.11 -21.64
N GLN A 7 9.66 27.41 -21.87
CA GLN A 7 10.04 28.05 -23.14
C GLN A 7 11.53 27.87 -23.43
N LYS A 8 12.39 28.02 -22.41
CA LYS A 8 13.83 27.80 -22.54
C LYS A 8 14.14 26.35 -22.87
N LEU A 9 13.54 25.39 -22.20
CA LEU A 9 13.71 23.97 -22.50
C LEU A 9 13.26 23.64 -23.92
N GLN A 10 12.13 24.21 -24.37
CA GLN A 10 11.62 24.04 -25.74
C GLN A 10 12.57 24.62 -26.77
N SER A 11 13.17 25.81 -26.50
CA SER A 11 14.19 26.40 -27.38
C SER A 11 15.47 25.57 -27.48
N CYS A 12 15.77 24.77 -26.45
CA CYS A 12 16.86 23.79 -26.44
C CYS A 12 16.49 22.46 -27.11
N GLY A 13 15.32 22.34 -27.73
CA GLY A 13 14.91 21.15 -28.47
C GLY A 13 14.19 20.10 -27.66
N PHE A 14 13.76 20.41 -26.45
CA PHE A 14 12.92 19.49 -25.65
C PHE A 14 11.44 19.68 -25.93
N GLN A 15 10.67 18.62 -25.69
CA GLN A 15 9.22 18.69 -25.60
C GLN A 15 8.80 18.63 -24.13
N VAL A 16 7.89 19.53 -23.72
CA VAL A 16 7.41 19.56 -22.34
C VAL A 16 5.92 19.24 -22.30
N LYS A 17 5.53 18.27 -21.48
CA LYS A 17 4.15 17.86 -21.25
C LYS A 17 3.86 17.80 -19.75
N GLY A 18 3.11 18.79 -19.26
CA GLY A 18 2.95 19.03 -17.82
C GLY A 18 4.32 19.27 -17.17
N LYS A 19 4.64 18.55 -16.12
CA LYS A 19 5.94 18.62 -15.43
C LYS A 19 7.03 17.71 -16.01
N HIS A 20 6.78 17.04 -17.13
CA HIS A 20 7.73 16.10 -17.71
C HIS A 20 8.35 16.66 -18.98
N VAL A 21 9.65 16.46 -19.11
CA VAL A 21 10.50 16.90 -20.23
C VAL A 21 10.94 15.68 -21.01
N TYR A 22 10.88 15.75 -22.33
CA TYR A 22 11.22 14.67 -23.25
C TYR A 22 12.19 15.15 -24.33
N LYS A 23 13.00 14.24 -24.89
CA LYS A 23 13.79 14.56 -26.08
C LYS A 23 12.88 14.81 -27.29
N LYS A 24 13.36 15.58 -28.24
CA LYS A 24 12.64 15.81 -29.50
C LYS A 24 12.37 14.47 -30.21
N GLY A 25 11.11 14.25 -30.60
CA GLY A 25 10.67 13.01 -31.25
C GLY A 25 10.31 11.84 -30.33
N ALA A 26 10.36 12.04 -29.00
CA ALA A 26 9.92 11.00 -28.06
C ALA A 26 8.41 10.74 -28.16
N THR A 27 8.00 9.51 -27.90
CA THR A 27 6.58 9.09 -27.89
C THR A 27 5.85 9.50 -26.62
N HIS A 28 6.53 10.20 -25.69
CA HIS A 28 6.04 10.57 -24.36
C HIS A 28 5.77 9.38 -23.44
N SER A 29 6.42 8.25 -23.68
CA SER A 29 6.37 7.10 -22.78
C SER A 29 7.11 7.39 -21.46
N ARG A 30 6.78 6.63 -20.43
CA ARG A 30 7.42 6.79 -19.11
C ARG A 30 8.94 6.54 -19.13
N THR A 31 9.40 5.70 -20.06
CA THR A 31 10.81 5.36 -20.22
C THR A 31 11.62 6.39 -21.01
N GLU A 32 10.96 7.30 -21.71
CA GLU A 32 11.60 8.31 -22.56
C GLU A 32 11.70 9.70 -21.93
N LYS A 33 11.35 9.81 -20.66
CA LYS A 33 11.48 11.08 -19.92
C LYS A 33 12.95 11.46 -19.80
N ALA A 34 13.27 12.68 -20.20
CA ALA A 34 14.60 13.25 -20.06
C ALA A 34 14.77 13.98 -18.72
N ALA A 35 13.72 14.64 -18.25
CA ALA A 35 13.74 15.35 -16.98
C ALA A 35 12.34 15.53 -16.38
N THR A 36 12.29 15.98 -15.12
CA THR A 36 11.06 16.40 -14.44
C THR A 36 11.25 17.80 -13.85
N ILE A 37 10.28 18.68 -14.09
CA ILE A 37 10.23 20.03 -13.52
C ILE A 37 9.62 19.93 -12.13
N ASN A 38 10.32 20.45 -11.12
CA ASN A 38 9.83 20.59 -9.76
C ASN A 38 9.59 22.07 -9.46
N GLU A 39 8.34 22.47 -9.48
CA GLU A 39 7.91 23.87 -9.29
C GLU A 39 8.13 24.35 -7.85
N ASP A 40 7.91 23.48 -6.88
CA ASP A 40 8.02 23.79 -5.45
C ASP A 40 9.47 24.06 -5.04
N GLU A 41 10.41 23.29 -5.60
CA GLU A 41 11.86 23.42 -5.35
C GLU A 41 12.57 24.29 -6.38
N GLN A 42 11.86 24.78 -7.38
CA GLN A 42 12.37 25.63 -8.47
C GLN A 42 13.59 25.02 -9.18
N ASN A 43 13.49 23.78 -9.52
CA ASN A 43 14.54 23.03 -10.20
C ASN A 43 13.99 22.08 -11.27
N VAL A 44 14.92 21.60 -12.12
CA VAL A 44 14.65 20.55 -13.10
C VAL A 44 15.63 19.42 -12.85
N TRP A 45 15.08 18.24 -12.58
CA TRP A 45 15.86 17.02 -12.41
C TRP A 45 16.03 16.31 -13.75
N PHE A 46 17.26 16.29 -14.30
CA PHE A 46 17.60 15.53 -15.48
C PHE A 46 18.08 14.13 -15.10
N TYR A 47 17.56 13.12 -15.78
CA TYR A 47 17.94 11.72 -15.52
C TYR A 47 19.33 11.43 -16.12
N ALA A 48 20.18 10.76 -15.35
CA ALA A 48 21.61 10.55 -15.66
C ALA A 48 21.90 9.84 -16.99
N ASP A 49 21.00 8.96 -17.43
CA ASP A 49 21.16 8.18 -18.67
C ASP A 49 20.97 9.00 -19.96
N ASN A 50 20.61 10.26 -19.80
CA ASN A 50 20.35 11.15 -20.91
C ASN A 50 21.47 12.19 -21.01
N ASN A 51 22.55 11.92 -21.74
CA ASN A 51 23.59 12.89 -22.08
C ASN A 51 22.98 14.15 -22.74
N ILE A 52 22.49 15.08 -21.90
CA ILE A 52 21.71 16.23 -22.32
C ILE A 52 22.59 17.45 -22.15
N SER A 53 23.26 17.84 -23.25
CA SER A 53 23.89 19.15 -23.37
C SER A 53 22.81 20.18 -23.72
N PRO A 54 22.81 21.38 -23.12
CA PRO A 54 23.85 22.00 -22.29
C PRO A 54 23.68 21.84 -20.76
N PHE A 55 22.67 21.10 -20.28
CA PHE A 55 22.40 21.03 -18.85
C PHE A 55 23.17 19.90 -18.18
N LYS A 56 23.52 20.11 -16.90
CA LYS A 56 24.20 19.10 -16.09
C LYS A 56 23.26 17.90 -15.88
N PRO A 57 23.78 16.65 -15.89
CA PRO A 57 23.05 15.51 -15.34
C PRO A 57 22.65 15.84 -13.90
N GLU A 58 21.51 15.35 -13.46
CA GLU A 58 20.94 15.53 -12.13
C GLU A 58 20.15 16.83 -11.94
N LEU A 59 20.55 17.69 -11.00
CA LEU A 59 19.74 18.82 -10.57
C LEU A 59 20.25 20.13 -11.17
N ASN A 60 19.33 20.85 -11.84
CA ASN A 60 19.60 22.21 -12.31
C ASN A 60 18.54 23.15 -11.71
N SER A 61 18.95 24.23 -11.06
CA SER A 61 18.02 25.24 -10.60
C SER A 61 17.36 25.97 -11.79
N PHE A 62 16.22 26.56 -11.57
CA PHE A 62 15.59 27.41 -12.61
C PHE A 62 16.51 28.53 -13.06
N LYS A 63 17.35 29.03 -12.15
CA LYS A 63 18.38 30.04 -12.44
C LYS A 63 19.43 29.51 -13.41
N ASP A 64 19.88 28.27 -13.24
CA ASP A 64 20.88 27.65 -14.12
C ASP A 64 20.32 27.47 -15.54
N ILE A 65 19.03 27.16 -15.66
CA ILE A 65 18.37 26.97 -16.95
C ILE A 65 18.10 28.30 -17.66
N LEU A 66 17.72 29.34 -16.92
CA LEU A 66 17.38 30.65 -17.47
C LEU A 66 18.60 31.54 -17.72
N GLY A 67 19.76 31.23 -17.07
CA GLY A 67 20.97 32.02 -17.12
C GLY A 67 21.12 33.03 -15.97
N THR A 68 22.30 33.65 -15.85
CA THR A 68 22.68 34.50 -14.71
C THR A 68 22.01 35.84 -14.62
N GLU A 69 21.29 36.28 -15.66
CA GLU A 69 20.57 37.57 -15.66
C GLU A 69 19.23 37.51 -14.95
N TYR A 70 18.83 36.33 -14.50
CA TYR A 70 17.56 36.15 -13.86
C TYR A 70 17.60 36.54 -12.37
N THR A 71 16.91 37.62 -12.00
CA THR A 71 16.68 38.00 -10.60
C THR A 71 15.60 37.13 -9.97
N TYR A 72 16.00 36.29 -9.04
CA TYR A 72 15.10 35.44 -8.27
C TYR A 72 14.19 36.29 -7.37
N THR A 73 12.90 36.21 -7.60
CA THR A 73 11.91 36.65 -6.61
C THR A 73 11.56 35.40 -5.76
N PRO A 74 11.88 35.40 -4.46
CA PRO A 74 11.56 34.27 -3.61
C PRO A 74 10.04 33.98 -3.71
N TYR A 75 9.72 32.72 -4.04
CA TYR A 75 8.35 32.26 -3.88
C TYR A 75 8.01 32.31 -2.38
N VAL A 76 7.27 33.34 -1.98
CA VAL A 76 6.64 33.36 -0.67
C VAL A 76 5.59 32.26 -0.72
N LYS A 77 5.90 31.14 -0.07
CA LYS A 77 4.95 30.06 0.14
C LYS A 77 3.76 30.69 0.85
N THR A 78 2.77 31.16 0.08
CA THR A 78 1.50 31.56 0.67
C THR A 78 1.04 30.36 1.46
N GLU A 79 0.94 30.53 2.78
CA GLU A 79 0.36 29.52 3.64
C GLU A 79 -0.98 29.16 3.04
N THR A 80 -1.01 28.06 2.31
CA THR A 80 -2.27 27.49 1.86
C THR A 80 -3.04 27.25 3.14
N LYS A 81 -4.08 28.06 3.38
CA LYS A 81 -5.03 27.85 4.47
C LYS A 81 -5.22 26.36 4.55
N LYS A 82 -4.82 25.73 5.68
CA LYS A 82 -5.04 24.31 5.91
C LYS A 82 -6.52 24.08 5.69
N VAL A 83 -6.88 23.64 4.49
CA VAL A 83 -8.24 23.19 4.22
C VAL A 83 -8.43 22.08 5.25
N LYS A 84 -9.37 22.28 6.17
CA LYS A 84 -9.74 21.26 7.16
C LYS A 84 -9.97 19.99 6.34
N GLU A 85 -9.05 19.01 6.43
CA GLU A 85 -9.21 17.75 5.73
C GLU A 85 -10.51 17.14 6.24
N LEU A 86 -11.55 17.17 5.42
CA LEU A 86 -12.78 16.48 5.72
C LEU A 86 -12.45 14.99 5.70
N LYS A 87 -12.35 14.40 6.87
CA LYS A 87 -12.11 12.97 7.04
C LYS A 87 -13.33 12.22 6.50
N PHE A 88 -13.09 11.35 5.55
CA PHE A 88 -14.13 10.46 5.03
C PHE A 88 -14.39 9.38 6.07
N THR A 89 -15.61 9.29 6.58
CA THR A 89 -15.94 8.35 7.65
C THR A 89 -16.14 6.93 7.10
N ILE A 90 -16.05 5.92 7.98
CA ILE A 90 -16.36 4.54 7.63
C ILE A 90 -17.81 4.42 7.14
N GLU A 91 -18.74 5.16 7.74
CA GLU A 91 -20.13 5.21 7.32
C GLU A 91 -20.29 5.76 5.90
N GLN A 92 -19.61 6.86 5.56
CA GLN A 92 -19.58 7.40 4.19
C GLN A 92 -19.00 6.39 3.21
N TYR A 93 -17.93 5.68 3.60
CA TYR A 93 -17.38 4.59 2.79
C TYR A 93 -18.41 3.48 2.55
N GLN A 94 -19.12 3.06 3.59
CA GLN A 94 -20.15 2.02 3.50
C GLN A 94 -21.33 2.45 2.61
N ASN A 95 -21.77 3.71 2.73
CA ASN A 95 -22.90 4.25 1.95
C ASN A 95 -22.56 4.42 0.47
N THR A 96 -21.30 4.69 0.12
CA THR A 96 -20.84 4.82 -1.28
C THR A 96 -20.47 3.50 -1.94
N THR A 97 -20.51 2.40 -1.23
CA THR A 97 -20.08 1.07 -1.68
C THR A 97 -21.22 0.06 -1.50
N LYS A 98 -21.05 -1.14 -2.04
CA LYS A 98 -21.96 -2.27 -1.82
C LYS A 98 -21.25 -3.42 -1.10
N GLN A 99 -21.99 -4.33 -0.45
CA GLN A 99 -21.38 -5.48 0.24
C GLN A 99 -20.75 -6.46 -0.74
N ARG A 100 -21.52 -6.88 -1.74
CA ARG A 100 -21.09 -7.89 -2.71
C ARG A 100 -19.92 -7.37 -3.57
N ASN A 101 -18.89 -8.19 -3.71
CA ASN A 101 -17.76 -7.98 -4.61
C ASN A 101 -17.23 -9.36 -5.07
N HIS A 102 -16.42 -9.38 -6.14
CA HIS A 102 -15.95 -10.65 -6.70
C HIS A 102 -15.08 -11.46 -5.73
N PHE A 103 -14.28 -10.80 -4.90
CA PHE A 103 -13.43 -11.51 -3.96
C PHE A 103 -14.21 -12.11 -2.80
N SER A 104 -15.20 -11.41 -2.24
CA SER A 104 -16.09 -11.98 -1.23
C SER A 104 -16.92 -13.14 -1.79
N THR A 105 -17.35 -13.07 -3.05
CA THR A 105 -18.02 -14.20 -3.72
C THR A 105 -17.09 -15.42 -3.79
N PHE A 106 -15.84 -15.24 -4.19
CA PHE A 106 -14.85 -16.31 -4.19
C PHE A 106 -14.63 -16.90 -2.79
N LEU A 107 -14.44 -16.05 -1.77
CA LEU A 107 -14.25 -16.52 -0.39
C LEU A 107 -15.44 -17.34 0.11
N ASN A 108 -16.66 -16.88 -0.13
CA ASN A 108 -17.87 -17.59 0.31
C ASN A 108 -17.98 -18.98 -0.35
N GLN A 109 -17.61 -19.10 -1.62
CA GLN A 109 -17.56 -20.38 -2.32
C GLN A 109 -16.42 -21.27 -1.78
N HIS A 110 -15.24 -20.71 -1.58
CA HIS A 110 -14.06 -21.46 -1.11
C HIS A 110 -14.26 -22.00 0.31
N PHE A 111 -14.83 -21.22 1.20
CA PHE A 111 -15.11 -21.63 2.58
C PHE A 111 -16.49 -22.25 2.79
N ASN A 112 -17.30 -22.34 1.73
CA ASN A 112 -18.68 -22.87 1.75
C ASN A 112 -19.55 -22.26 2.87
N LYS A 113 -19.38 -20.96 3.13
CA LYS A 113 -20.14 -20.18 4.12
C LYS A 113 -20.13 -18.71 3.75
N GLU A 114 -21.05 -17.94 4.31
CA GLU A 114 -20.98 -16.48 4.20
C GLU A 114 -19.83 -15.95 5.06
N ILE A 115 -18.88 -15.25 4.42
CA ILE A 115 -17.73 -14.66 5.08
C ILE A 115 -17.98 -13.18 5.28
N THR A 116 -18.08 -12.75 6.53
CA THR A 116 -18.00 -11.36 6.93
C THR A 116 -16.61 -11.11 7.50
N THR A 117 -15.72 -10.58 6.67
CA THR A 117 -14.37 -10.33 7.13
C THR A 117 -14.31 -9.10 8.04
N PRO A 118 -13.47 -9.11 9.09
CA PRO A 118 -13.28 -7.94 9.95
C PRO A 118 -12.65 -6.73 9.22
N TYR A 119 -12.18 -6.95 7.99
CA TYR A 119 -11.52 -5.94 7.17
C TYR A 119 -12.48 -4.98 6.44
N ASN A 120 -13.78 -5.09 6.61
CA ASN A 120 -14.77 -4.25 5.92
C ASN A 120 -14.63 -4.24 4.39
N LEU A 121 -14.41 -5.39 3.78
CA LEU A 121 -14.38 -5.54 2.33
C LEU A 121 -15.69 -5.09 1.71
N ARG A 122 -15.62 -4.32 0.65
CA ARG A 122 -16.79 -3.78 -0.05
C ARG A 122 -16.65 -3.92 -1.56
N GLY A 123 -17.74 -3.74 -2.28
CA GLY A 123 -17.79 -3.72 -3.74
C GLY A 123 -17.99 -2.32 -4.29
N VAL A 124 -17.46 -2.08 -5.48
CA VAL A 124 -17.70 -0.85 -6.23
C VAL A 124 -19.12 -0.83 -6.76
N LYS A 125 -19.85 0.29 -6.54
CA LYS A 125 -21.21 0.49 -7.09
C LYS A 125 -21.18 0.90 -8.56
N SER A 126 -20.13 1.58 -9.00
CA SER A 126 -20.01 2.14 -10.35
C SER A 126 -19.85 1.04 -11.40
N ASP A 127 -20.48 1.21 -12.56
CA ASP A 127 -20.35 0.30 -13.71
C ASP A 127 -18.93 0.23 -14.27
N TYR A 128 -18.13 1.28 -14.08
CA TYR A 128 -16.74 1.35 -14.55
C TYR A 128 -15.83 0.25 -13.96
N LEU A 129 -16.11 -0.20 -12.74
CA LEU A 129 -15.35 -1.27 -12.06
C LEU A 129 -16.33 -2.19 -11.34
N LYS A 130 -17.40 -2.55 -12.03
CA LYS A 130 -18.49 -3.35 -11.48
C LYS A 130 -17.96 -4.56 -10.72
N ASP A 131 -18.42 -4.71 -9.49
CA ASP A 131 -18.04 -5.79 -8.57
C ASP A 131 -16.56 -5.83 -8.18
N GLY A 132 -15.76 -4.79 -8.52
CA GLY A 132 -14.40 -4.64 -8.05
C GLY A 132 -14.34 -4.65 -6.53
N THR A 133 -13.33 -5.33 -5.98
CA THR A 133 -13.15 -5.47 -4.54
C THR A 133 -12.42 -4.25 -4.00
N LEU A 134 -12.98 -3.63 -2.99
CA LEU A 134 -12.39 -2.54 -2.22
C LEU A 134 -11.76 -3.10 -0.95
N PHE A 135 -10.47 -2.87 -0.79
CA PHE A 135 -9.69 -3.13 0.42
C PHE A 135 -9.50 -1.80 1.16
N PRO A 136 -10.29 -1.52 2.22
CA PRO A 136 -10.19 -0.26 2.94
C PRO A 136 -8.96 -0.25 3.86
N TYR A 137 -8.27 0.86 3.90
CA TYR A 137 -7.23 1.16 4.87
C TYR A 137 -7.86 1.97 5.99
N ILE A 138 -8.02 1.35 7.13
CA ILE A 138 -8.59 1.93 8.35
C ILE A 138 -7.47 1.93 9.37
N ASN A 139 -7.15 3.10 9.94
CA ASN A 139 -6.05 3.24 10.89
C ASN A 139 -6.42 2.72 12.30
N TYR A 140 -5.44 2.68 13.19
CA TYR A 140 -5.61 2.24 14.57
C TYR A 140 -6.74 2.98 15.32
N ASN A 141 -7.01 4.24 14.98
CA ASN A 141 -8.08 5.03 15.58
C ASN A 141 -9.47 4.77 14.94
N ASN A 142 -9.58 3.76 14.09
CA ASN A 142 -10.82 3.43 13.38
C ASN A 142 -11.26 4.50 12.36
N GLU A 143 -10.31 5.29 11.85
CA GLU A 143 -10.58 6.29 10.82
C GLU A 143 -10.29 5.71 9.44
N PHE A 144 -11.19 5.95 8.48
CA PHE A 144 -10.97 5.56 7.09
C PHE A 144 -9.92 6.46 6.44
N VAL A 145 -8.85 5.86 5.96
CA VAL A 145 -7.72 6.58 5.30
C VAL A 145 -7.86 6.55 3.78
N THR A 146 -8.06 5.38 3.21
CA THR A 146 -8.20 5.17 1.77
C THR A 146 -8.68 3.75 1.48
N ALA A 147 -8.88 3.42 0.20
CA ALA A 147 -9.08 2.04 -0.23
C ALA A 147 -8.34 1.75 -1.53
N LYS A 148 -7.97 0.49 -1.69
CA LYS A 148 -7.41 -0.08 -2.92
C LYS A 148 -8.50 -0.86 -3.62
N ILE A 149 -8.62 -0.71 -4.94
CA ILE A 149 -9.58 -1.47 -5.74
C ILE A 149 -8.82 -2.49 -6.55
N VAL A 150 -9.27 -3.73 -6.51
CA VAL A 150 -8.73 -4.82 -7.31
C VAL A 150 -9.87 -5.59 -7.95
N LEU A 151 -9.72 -5.91 -9.24
CA LEU A 151 -10.64 -6.79 -9.95
C LEU A 151 -10.16 -8.23 -9.81
N TYR A 152 -11.02 -9.08 -9.30
CA TYR A 152 -10.79 -10.52 -9.17
C TYR A 152 -11.76 -11.30 -10.05
N ASN A 153 -11.36 -12.49 -10.43
CA ASN A 153 -12.27 -13.50 -10.95
C ASN A 153 -12.98 -14.16 -9.75
N SER A 154 -14.31 -14.12 -9.73
CA SER A 154 -15.12 -14.62 -8.61
C SER A 154 -15.09 -16.14 -8.44
N LEU A 155 -14.65 -16.90 -9.45
CA LEU A 155 -14.53 -18.35 -9.37
C LEU A 155 -13.15 -18.80 -8.89
N THR A 156 -12.10 -18.11 -9.34
CA THR A 156 -10.71 -18.55 -9.10
C THR A 156 -9.97 -17.74 -8.06
N GLY A 157 -10.53 -16.61 -7.62
CA GLY A 157 -9.83 -15.67 -6.71
C GLY A 157 -8.58 -15.02 -7.32
N LYS A 158 -8.30 -15.26 -8.61
CA LYS A 158 -7.14 -14.67 -9.29
C LYS A 158 -7.45 -13.26 -9.74
N ARG A 159 -6.42 -12.40 -9.68
CA ARG A 159 -6.50 -11.03 -10.18
C ARG A 159 -6.77 -11.02 -11.69
N ASN A 160 -7.78 -10.26 -12.11
CA ASN A 160 -8.08 -10.09 -13.53
C ASN A 160 -7.09 -9.11 -14.16
N LYS A 161 -6.26 -9.59 -15.09
CA LYS A 161 -5.23 -8.80 -15.78
C LYS A 161 -5.63 -8.40 -17.22
N SER A 162 -6.82 -8.82 -17.69
CA SER A 162 -7.22 -8.72 -19.09
C SER A 162 -7.81 -7.36 -19.49
N THR A 163 -8.08 -6.47 -18.55
CA THR A 163 -8.63 -5.16 -18.88
C THR A 163 -7.54 -4.12 -19.02
N SER A 164 -7.66 -3.24 -20.02
CA SER A 164 -6.79 -2.08 -20.26
C SER A 164 -6.75 -1.08 -19.09
N ALA A 165 -7.73 -1.13 -18.20
CA ALA A 165 -7.69 -0.51 -16.90
C ALA A 165 -6.81 -1.38 -16.01
N ASN A 166 -5.50 -1.10 -15.97
CA ASN A 166 -4.58 -1.76 -15.05
C ASN A 166 -5.28 -2.05 -13.73
N ASN A 167 -5.54 -3.26 -13.44
CA ASN A 167 -6.23 -3.90 -12.34
C ASN A 167 -5.98 -3.34 -10.92
N PHE A 168 -5.43 -2.16 -10.81
CA PHE A 168 -5.15 -1.43 -9.59
C PHE A 168 -5.64 0.01 -9.72
N HIS A 169 -6.77 0.31 -9.08
CA HIS A 169 -7.31 1.66 -9.03
C HIS A 169 -7.25 2.15 -7.59
N SER A 170 -6.69 3.33 -7.40
CA SER A 170 -6.80 4.02 -6.11
C SER A 170 -8.25 4.47 -5.92
N TYR A 171 -8.80 4.27 -4.73
CA TYR A 171 -10.13 4.78 -4.35
C TYR A 171 -10.23 6.31 -4.55
N LYS A 172 -9.12 7.03 -4.50
CA LYS A 172 -9.03 8.46 -4.85
C LYS A 172 -9.59 8.79 -6.23
N SER A 173 -9.38 7.93 -7.22
CA SER A 173 -9.89 8.18 -8.57
C SER A 173 -11.41 8.09 -8.62
N ILE A 174 -12.01 7.25 -7.78
CA ILE A 174 -13.47 7.18 -7.63
C ILE A 174 -13.99 8.36 -6.81
N LEU A 175 -13.37 8.69 -5.70
CA LEU A 175 -13.74 9.85 -4.88
C LEU A 175 -13.69 11.15 -5.67
N LYS A 176 -12.68 11.32 -6.54
CA LYS A 176 -12.59 12.46 -7.44
C LYS A 176 -13.77 12.54 -8.42
N LYS A 177 -14.21 11.40 -8.97
CA LYS A 177 -15.39 11.34 -9.85
C LYS A 177 -16.70 11.64 -9.11
N LEU A 178 -16.74 11.37 -7.81
CA LEU A 178 -17.89 11.63 -6.93
C LEU A 178 -17.82 13.02 -6.28
N ASN A 179 -16.88 13.89 -6.70
CA ASN A 179 -16.62 15.20 -6.08
C ASN A 179 -16.36 15.13 -4.57
N ALA A 180 -15.86 14.00 -4.09
CA ALA A 180 -15.56 13.83 -2.69
C ALA A 180 -14.29 14.61 -2.27
N PRO A 181 -14.18 15.03 -0.99
CA PRO A 181 -13.03 15.80 -0.51
C PRO A 181 -11.70 15.07 -0.75
N LYS A 182 -10.65 15.87 -1.00
CA LYS A 182 -9.28 15.34 -1.13
C LYS A 182 -8.88 14.66 0.17
N GLN A 183 -8.58 13.38 0.12
CA GLN A 183 -8.06 12.65 1.26
C GLN A 183 -6.53 12.64 1.26
N SER A 184 -5.98 12.39 2.47
CA SER A 184 -4.55 12.29 2.75
C SER A 184 -3.78 11.43 1.73
N LYS A 185 -2.55 11.83 1.46
CA LYS A 185 -1.72 11.32 0.35
C LYS A 185 -1.10 9.94 0.58
N SER A 186 -1.16 9.38 1.78
CA SER A 186 -0.33 8.22 2.09
C SER A 186 -1.12 7.01 2.56
N PHE A 187 -0.77 5.85 2.04
CA PHE A 187 -1.04 4.56 2.66
C PHE A 187 -0.12 4.39 3.90
N SER A 188 -0.16 5.35 4.85
CA SER A 188 0.70 5.35 6.03
C SER A 188 0.31 4.25 7.02
N CYS A 189 -0.96 3.83 7.06
CA CYS A 189 -1.40 2.71 7.88
C CYS A 189 -1.31 1.38 7.12
N PHE A 190 -1.28 0.29 7.87
CA PHE A 190 -1.43 -1.06 7.31
C PHE A 190 -2.89 -1.33 6.92
N TYR A 191 -3.09 -2.16 5.93
CA TYR A 191 -4.37 -2.83 5.77
C TYR A 191 -4.60 -3.74 6.98
N GLY A 192 -5.77 -3.61 7.63
CA GLY A 192 -6.08 -4.33 8.87
C GLY A 192 -5.59 -3.67 10.16
N GLU A 193 -4.95 -2.50 10.12
CA GLU A 193 -4.37 -1.85 11.31
C GLU A 193 -5.39 -1.62 12.44
N HIS A 194 -6.64 -1.32 12.11
CA HIS A 194 -7.72 -1.17 13.09
C HIS A 194 -7.99 -2.43 13.91
N LEU A 195 -7.60 -3.60 13.42
CA LEU A 195 -7.75 -4.88 14.12
C LEU A 195 -6.75 -5.06 15.27
N LEU A 196 -5.73 -4.22 15.35
CA LEU A 196 -4.76 -4.21 16.45
C LEU A 196 -5.37 -3.68 17.74
N LYS A 197 -6.45 -2.90 17.64
CA LYS A 197 -7.05 -2.24 18.80
C LYS A 197 -7.73 -3.23 19.73
N GLY A 198 -7.42 -3.13 21.03
CA GLY A 198 -8.10 -3.91 22.07
C GLY A 198 -7.67 -5.37 22.19
N ASN A 199 -6.53 -5.75 21.59
CA ASN A 199 -5.95 -7.08 21.74
C ASN A 199 -4.43 -7.04 21.79
N SER A 200 -3.81 -8.15 22.21
CA SER A 200 -2.35 -8.36 22.26
C SER A 200 -1.90 -9.52 21.36
N LYS A 201 -2.74 -9.96 20.41
CA LYS A 201 -2.43 -11.08 19.53
C LYS A 201 -1.14 -10.83 18.75
N PRO A 202 -0.37 -11.90 18.40
CA PRO A 202 0.75 -11.78 17.48
C PRO A 202 0.29 -11.22 16.12
N VAL A 203 1.22 -10.62 15.42
CA VAL A 203 0.94 -9.92 14.16
C VAL A 203 1.71 -10.60 13.03
N VAL A 204 1.02 -10.97 11.99
CA VAL A 204 1.62 -11.44 10.74
C VAL A 204 1.40 -10.39 9.65
N ILE A 205 2.47 -10.02 8.94
CA ILE A 205 2.44 -9.01 7.89
C ILE A 205 2.74 -9.66 6.54
N PHE A 206 1.79 -9.54 5.62
CA PHE A 206 1.95 -9.92 4.21
C PHE A 206 2.13 -8.68 3.32
N GLU A 207 2.53 -8.89 2.06
CA GLU A 207 2.53 -7.81 1.07
C GLU A 207 1.12 -7.50 0.59
N ALA A 208 0.34 -8.53 0.25
CA ALA A 208 -0.96 -8.40 -0.39
C ALA A 208 -2.13 -8.46 0.59
N GLU A 209 -3.12 -7.57 0.41
CA GLU A 209 -4.37 -7.53 1.18
C GLU A 209 -5.18 -8.82 1.04
N LYS A 210 -5.18 -9.40 -0.17
CA LYS A 210 -5.82 -10.69 -0.46
C LYS A 210 -5.32 -11.77 0.50
N THR A 211 -4.01 -11.87 0.62
CA THR A 211 -3.33 -12.89 1.43
C THR A 211 -3.69 -12.73 2.90
N ALA A 212 -3.56 -11.51 3.45
CA ALA A 212 -3.94 -11.23 4.85
C ALA A 212 -5.41 -11.60 5.12
N THR A 213 -6.31 -11.27 4.20
CA THR A 213 -7.74 -11.60 4.34
C THR A 213 -8.00 -13.11 4.33
N ILE A 214 -7.37 -13.85 3.43
CA ILE A 214 -7.56 -15.31 3.34
C ILE A 214 -7.05 -16.00 4.60
N TYR A 215 -5.82 -15.72 5.04
CA TYR A 215 -5.24 -16.37 6.22
C TYR A 215 -5.99 -16.04 7.51
N SER A 216 -6.62 -14.87 7.61
CA SER A 216 -7.46 -14.53 8.75
C SER A 216 -8.72 -15.39 8.90
N GLU A 217 -9.11 -16.12 7.85
CA GLU A 217 -10.20 -17.07 7.93
C GLU A 217 -9.78 -18.41 8.55
N TYR A 218 -8.50 -18.76 8.43
CA TYR A 218 -7.94 -19.98 9.02
C TYR A 218 -7.47 -19.78 10.47
N PHE A 219 -6.86 -18.64 10.78
CA PHE A 219 -6.21 -18.36 12.07
C PHE A 219 -6.91 -17.18 12.76
N LYS A 220 -7.56 -17.43 13.88
CA LYS A 220 -8.37 -16.42 14.58
C LYS A 220 -7.62 -15.71 15.72
N ASP A 221 -6.55 -16.30 16.22
CA ASP A 221 -5.73 -15.74 17.30
C ASP A 221 -4.47 -15.00 16.79
N ILE A 222 -4.40 -14.73 15.50
CA ILE A 222 -3.40 -13.89 14.84
C ILE A 222 -4.07 -12.66 14.21
N VAL A 223 -3.42 -11.50 14.30
CA VAL A 223 -3.83 -10.32 13.51
C VAL A 223 -3.02 -10.29 12.23
N PHE A 224 -3.68 -10.38 11.10
CA PHE A 224 -3.04 -10.29 9.79
C PHE A 224 -3.11 -8.88 9.23
N LEU A 225 -1.96 -8.34 8.87
CA LEU A 225 -1.83 -7.04 8.23
C LEU A 225 -1.31 -7.18 6.81
N ALA A 226 -1.52 -6.15 5.97
CA ALA A 226 -0.83 -6.06 4.71
C ALA A 226 -0.25 -4.67 4.45
N THR A 227 0.89 -4.64 3.72
CA THR A 227 1.56 -3.38 3.37
C THR A 227 0.96 -2.73 2.13
N GLY A 228 0.35 -3.51 1.24
CA GLY A 228 -0.16 -3.07 -0.05
C GLY A 228 0.89 -2.96 -1.16
N GLY A 229 2.10 -3.44 -0.92
CA GLY A 229 3.20 -3.53 -1.88
C GLY A 229 4.55 -3.65 -1.19
N ALA A 230 5.53 -4.31 -1.83
CA ALA A 230 6.84 -4.65 -1.26
C ALA A 230 7.60 -3.43 -0.70
N SER A 231 7.61 -2.32 -1.42
CA SER A 231 8.30 -1.08 -1.02
C SER A 231 7.54 -0.27 0.05
N SER A 232 6.30 -0.66 0.38
CA SER A 232 5.43 0.14 1.24
C SER A 232 5.71 -0.06 2.72
N LEU A 233 6.34 -1.18 3.12
CA LEU A 233 6.60 -1.49 4.53
C LEU A 233 7.38 -0.38 5.23
N LYS A 234 8.45 0.16 4.61
CA LYS A 234 9.28 1.23 5.18
C LYS A 234 8.54 2.54 5.47
N ASN A 235 7.38 2.75 4.84
CA ASN A 235 6.61 4.00 4.94
C ASN A 235 5.41 3.87 5.91
N LYS A 236 5.28 2.74 6.61
CA LYS A 236 4.20 2.51 7.56
C LYS A 236 4.51 3.13 8.92
N ASP A 237 3.46 3.47 9.65
CA ASP A 237 3.59 3.79 11.08
C ASP A 237 3.67 2.49 11.88
N TRP A 238 4.82 2.24 12.47
CA TRP A 238 5.08 1.01 13.23
C TRP A 238 4.85 1.16 14.73
N SER A 239 4.46 2.35 15.18
CA SER A 239 4.28 2.65 16.62
C SER A 239 3.30 1.70 17.30
N PHE A 240 2.27 1.25 16.57
CA PHE A 240 1.25 0.33 17.05
C PHE A 240 1.70 -1.14 17.12
N LEU A 241 2.88 -1.45 16.60
CA LEU A 241 3.49 -2.78 16.64
C LEU A 241 4.51 -2.94 17.78
N LYS A 242 4.79 -1.85 18.51
CA LYS A 242 5.69 -1.88 19.65
C LYS A 242 5.14 -2.84 20.72
N ASN A 243 6.02 -3.68 21.26
CA ASN A 243 5.70 -4.69 22.28
C ASN A 243 4.75 -5.79 21.78
N ARG A 244 4.79 -6.11 20.47
CA ARG A 244 4.09 -7.24 19.86
C ARG A 244 5.07 -8.17 19.19
N ASP A 245 4.73 -9.43 19.16
CA ASP A 245 5.42 -10.41 18.30
C ASP A 245 4.99 -10.16 16.85
N VAL A 246 5.95 -9.77 16.03
CA VAL A 246 5.73 -9.43 14.62
C VAL A 246 6.46 -10.41 13.73
N PHE A 247 5.72 -11.00 12.80
CA PHE A 247 6.21 -11.98 11.84
C PHE A 247 5.99 -11.46 10.43
N LEU A 248 7.06 -11.33 9.66
CA LEU A 248 7.02 -10.92 8.27
C LEU A 248 7.00 -12.13 7.34
N PHE A 249 6.08 -12.14 6.40
CA PHE A 249 5.99 -13.13 5.33
C PHE A 249 6.15 -12.42 3.98
N PRO A 250 7.39 -12.14 3.55
CA PRO A 250 7.66 -11.42 2.31
C PRO A 250 7.35 -12.27 1.09
N ASP A 251 6.86 -11.63 0.03
CA ASP A 251 6.86 -12.22 -1.30
C ASP A 251 8.30 -12.44 -1.77
N LYS A 252 8.50 -13.29 -2.79
CA LYS A 252 9.84 -13.71 -3.23
C LYS A 252 10.81 -12.56 -3.49
N ASP A 253 10.31 -11.46 -4.03
CA ASP A 253 11.12 -10.33 -4.48
C ASP A 253 11.26 -9.20 -3.44
N ALA A 254 10.72 -9.37 -2.22
CA ALA A 254 10.67 -8.34 -1.19
C ALA A 254 11.94 -8.29 -0.31
N ASN A 255 13.12 -8.14 -0.93
CA ASN A 255 14.42 -8.24 -0.25
C ASN A 255 14.62 -7.18 0.87
N THR A 256 14.06 -5.98 0.74
CA THR A 256 14.18 -4.90 1.74
C THR A 256 13.52 -5.25 3.09
N TRP A 257 12.66 -6.25 3.13
CA TRP A 257 12.00 -6.68 4.36
C TRP A 257 12.97 -7.32 5.35
N PHE A 258 14.04 -7.94 4.87
CA PHE A 258 15.09 -8.56 5.71
C PHE A 258 15.85 -7.51 6.53
N ASP A 259 16.16 -6.37 5.92
CA ASP A 259 16.85 -5.28 6.61
C ASP A 259 15.94 -4.69 7.71
N ILE A 260 14.65 -4.50 7.40
CA ILE A 260 13.66 -4.00 8.35
C ILE A 260 13.45 -4.99 9.50
N ALA A 261 13.34 -6.29 9.22
CA ALA A 261 13.22 -7.31 10.25
C ALA A 261 14.39 -7.27 11.23
N LYS A 262 15.62 -7.19 10.71
CA LYS A 262 16.82 -7.07 11.51
C LYS A 262 16.87 -5.80 12.36
N GLU A 263 16.55 -4.65 11.75
CA GLU A 263 16.50 -3.34 12.44
C GLU A 263 15.50 -3.33 13.59
N ARG A 264 14.35 -4.00 13.41
CA ARG A 264 13.23 -3.99 14.35
C ARG A 264 13.20 -5.18 15.30
N ASN A 265 14.11 -6.12 15.16
CA ASN A 265 14.10 -7.39 15.89
C ASN A 265 12.77 -8.15 15.70
N TRP A 266 12.30 -8.22 14.46
CA TRP A 266 11.10 -8.96 14.06
C TRP A 266 11.47 -10.30 13.45
N TYR A 267 10.57 -11.25 13.56
CA TYR A 267 10.72 -12.54 12.89
C TYR A 267 10.45 -12.37 11.38
N ILE A 268 11.17 -13.13 10.55
CA ILE A 268 10.96 -13.13 9.10
C ILE A 268 10.99 -14.55 8.56
N ASP A 269 9.93 -14.92 7.85
CA ASP A 269 9.81 -16.19 7.17
C ASP A 269 10.56 -16.17 5.83
N THR A 270 11.11 -17.32 5.44
CA THR A 270 11.88 -17.47 4.20
C THR A 270 11.34 -18.53 3.25
N ILE A 271 10.22 -19.16 3.57
CA ILE A 271 9.67 -20.27 2.78
C ILE A 271 9.40 -19.80 1.34
N ILE A 272 8.69 -18.69 1.17
CA ILE A 272 8.36 -18.18 -0.18
C ILE A 272 9.63 -17.72 -0.90
N LYS A 273 10.55 -17.06 -0.21
CA LYS A 273 11.83 -16.64 -0.79
C LYS A 273 12.62 -17.81 -1.36
N ASN A 274 12.69 -18.90 -0.61
CA ASN A 274 13.52 -20.05 -0.96
C ASN A 274 12.83 -20.99 -1.96
N LYS A 275 11.55 -21.27 -1.78
CA LYS A 275 10.80 -22.29 -2.52
C LYS A 275 9.77 -21.74 -3.49
N GLY A 276 9.34 -20.49 -3.32
CA GLY A 276 8.27 -19.88 -4.12
C GLY A 276 8.69 -19.58 -5.57
N ALA A 277 7.71 -19.52 -6.46
CA ALA A 277 7.89 -19.05 -7.83
C ALA A 277 8.05 -17.52 -7.88
N ALA A 278 8.62 -16.99 -8.96
CA ALA A 278 8.70 -15.54 -9.15
C ALA A 278 7.30 -14.92 -9.17
N LYS A 279 7.14 -13.78 -8.47
CA LYS A 279 5.87 -13.03 -8.37
C LYS A 279 4.72 -13.79 -7.71
N SER A 280 5.00 -14.80 -6.91
CA SER A 280 4.01 -15.52 -6.10
C SER A 280 3.90 -14.93 -4.70
N ASP A 281 2.72 -15.02 -4.11
CA ASP A 281 2.42 -14.70 -2.72
C ASP A 281 1.98 -15.96 -1.94
N ALA A 282 1.91 -15.89 -0.60
CA ALA A 282 1.56 -17.02 0.24
C ALA A 282 0.19 -17.63 -0.11
N ALA A 283 -0.78 -16.84 -0.56
CA ALA A 283 -2.11 -17.33 -0.92
C ALA A 283 -2.11 -18.18 -2.22
N ASP A 284 -1.08 -18.05 -3.06
CA ASP A 284 -0.96 -18.86 -4.27
C ASP A 284 -0.57 -20.32 -3.97
N TYR A 285 -0.12 -20.60 -2.74
CA TYR A 285 0.36 -21.92 -2.30
C TYR A 285 -0.63 -22.69 -1.41
N ILE A 286 -1.82 -22.14 -1.14
CA ILE A 286 -2.85 -22.85 -0.34
C ILE A 286 -3.19 -24.18 -1.03
N GLY A 287 -3.13 -25.28 -0.28
CA GLY A 287 -3.35 -26.63 -0.80
C GLY A 287 -2.13 -27.27 -1.47
N THR A 288 -0.94 -26.68 -1.38
CA THR A 288 0.34 -27.23 -1.84
C THR A 288 1.24 -27.59 -0.66
N GLU A 289 2.36 -28.28 -0.93
CA GLU A 289 3.39 -28.59 0.07
C GLU A 289 3.97 -27.30 0.70
N ILE A 290 4.30 -26.30 -0.11
CA ILE A 290 4.76 -24.98 0.36
C ILE A 290 3.70 -24.34 1.27
N GLY A 291 2.43 -24.42 0.88
CA GLY A 291 1.32 -23.94 1.71
C GLY A 291 1.24 -24.67 3.05
N SER A 292 1.44 -25.97 3.07
CA SER A 292 1.45 -26.76 4.32
C SER A 292 2.56 -26.32 5.28
N GLU A 293 3.74 -25.97 4.76
CA GLU A 293 4.83 -25.42 5.58
C GLU A 293 4.45 -24.04 6.17
N ILE A 294 3.87 -23.16 5.35
CA ILE A 294 3.36 -21.85 5.82
C ILE A 294 2.32 -22.04 6.92
N PHE A 295 1.38 -22.96 6.73
CA PHE A 295 0.36 -23.28 7.73
C PHE A 295 0.98 -23.83 9.01
N GLY A 296 2.02 -24.65 8.92
CA GLY A 296 2.78 -25.16 10.09
C GLY A 296 3.35 -24.00 10.92
N VAL A 297 4.07 -23.07 10.29
CA VAL A 297 4.61 -21.89 10.98
C VAL A 297 3.50 -21.03 11.62
N LEU A 298 2.39 -20.81 10.92
CA LEU A 298 1.26 -20.04 11.46
C LEU A 298 0.56 -20.75 12.62
N ASN A 299 0.41 -22.06 12.57
CA ASN A 299 -0.05 -22.87 13.71
C ASN A 299 0.84 -22.70 14.93
N ASP A 300 2.15 -22.76 14.76
CA ASP A 300 3.10 -22.58 15.87
C ASP A 300 2.97 -21.18 16.50
N ILE A 301 2.79 -20.15 15.68
CA ILE A 301 2.55 -18.77 16.16
C ILE A 301 1.25 -18.70 16.96
N GLU A 302 0.16 -19.28 16.45
CA GLU A 302 -1.16 -19.26 17.10
C GLU A 302 -1.12 -20.05 18.42
N HIS A 303 -0.49 -21.21 18.46
CA HIS A 303 -0.37 -22.05 19.67
C HIS A 303 0.43 -21.35 20.77
N ARG A 304 1.59 -20.76 20.46
CA ARG A 304 2.37 -19.98 21.45
C ARG A 304 1.53 -18.88 22.08
N SER A 305 0.78 -18.12 21.29
CA SER A 305 -0.11 -17.07 21.79
C SER A 305 -1.18 -17.61 22.75
N ILE A 306 -1.70 -18.81 22.51
CA ILE A 306 -2.69 -19.46 23.38
C ILE A 306 -2.03 -19.94 24.69
N GLU A 307 -0.86 -20.55 24.62
CA GLU A 307 -0.10 -21.01 25.80
C GLU A 307 0.29 -19.84 26.71
N ASP A 308 0.77 -18.73 26.14
CA ASP A 308 1.11 -17.52 26.89
C ASP A 308 -0.11 -16.96 27.64
N LYS A 309 -1.28 -16.96 27.00
CA LYS A 309 -2.53 -16.55 27.63
C LYS A 309 -2.95 -17.49 28.76
N LEU A 310 -2.87 -18.81 28.54
CA LEU A 310 -3.19 -19.80 29.57
C LEU A 310 -2.23 -19.70 30.77
N ASN A 311 -0.95 -19.50 30.52
CA ASN A 311 0.05 -19.30 31.56
C ASN A 311 -0.23 -18.04 32.37
N SER A 312 -0.58 -16.94 31.72
CA SER A 312 -0.96 -15.69 32.41
C SER A 312 -2.21 -15.85 33.28
N LEU A 313 -3.22 -16.59 32.82
CA LEU A 313 -4.41 -16.91 33.59
C LEU A 313 -4.12 -17.80 34.79
N ASN A 314 -3.23 -18.80 34.64
CA ASN A 314 -2.81 -19.68 35.73
C ASN A 314 -2.01 -18.93 36.79
N PHE A 315 -1.19 -17.94 36.43
CA PHE A 315 -0.51 -17.06 37.37
C PHE A 315 -1.51 -16.22 38.19
N SER A 316 -2.50 -15.62 37.55
CA SER A 316 -3.53 -14.83 38.23
C SER A 316 -4.40 -15.65 39.19
N VAL A 317 -4.61 -16.93 38.92
CA VAL A 317 -5.36 -17.84 39.81
C VAL A 317 -4.52 -18.30 41.01
N LYS A 318 -3.18 -18.43 40.87
CA LYS A 318 -2.28 -18.76 41.97
C LYS A 318 -2.13 -17.61 42.97
N GLU A 319 -2.03 -16.36 42.48
CA GLU A 319 -1.95 -15.18 43.37
C GLU A 319 -3.23 -14.96 44.22
N LYS A 320 -4.41 -15.33 43.73
CA LYS A 320 -5.67 -15.21 44.46
C LYS A 320 -5.92 -16.35 45.50
N ARG A 321 -5.09 -17.40 45.48
CA ARG A 321 -5.20 -18.51 46.45
C ARG A 321 -4.26 -18.37 47.65
N THR A 322 -3.46 -17.33 47.71
CA THR A 322 -2.50 -17.06 48.80
C THR A 322 -2.89 -15.89 49.68
N GLU A 323 -4.08 -15.29 49.49
CA GLU A 323 -4.75 -14.37 50.40
C GLU A 323 -5.94 -15.07 51.09
#